data_3036f8d143e81088eeb623945fd79878
#
_entry.id   3036f8d143e81088eeb623945fd79878
#
_cell.length_a   1.000
_cell.length_b   1.000
_cell.length_c   1.000
_cell.angle_alpha   90.00
_cell.angle_beta   90.00
_cell.angle_gamma   90.00
#
_symmetry.space_group_name_H-M   'P 1'
#
loop_
_entity.id
_entity.type
_entity.pdbx_description
1 polymer ?
#
loop_
_entity_poly.entity_id
_entity_poly.type
_entity_poly.pdbx_seq_one_letter_code
_entity_poly.pdbx_strand_id
1 'polypeptide(L)'
;MISSSYIRDYLLGKFNINYRISSDDTELMIPSIFLQRDPKRHMSINMDTGLWRCFKTGNKGNFISLFAKLEDMPYQRAYEKFLLQSFMAEDEVKKTPAKAIAEDVDFCFFQAIYQYSKPQDVTGSLAWMHLNDRGAWDWFGANRVFYFATEGFYRERLIIPYRVSIGVPNYFQGRALLYGMQPKYLNARNIPSANVLYPFEYDSTDPLYVCEGAMDAITLQNCGLNATTTTSCSVSKAQIEQLKQYRGSIIVCYDNDAAGLLGTQRFDRAAREARMPEISVAMPFACKDWNEFYLTKCDRDAKKLADAVKSITTPYFKFSVIRQLDASED
;
A
#
# COMPACT_ATOMS: atom_id res chain seq x y z
N MET A 1 13.19 -2.64 -9.37
CA MET A 1 12.25 -3.81 -9.23
C MET A 1 12.96 -5.03 -9.79
N ILE A 2 13.04 -6.15 -9.08
CA ILE A 2 13.59 -7.38 -9.68
C ILE A 2 12.59 -7.81 -10.74
N SER A 3 13.02 -7.91 -11.98
CA SER A 3 12.12 -8.31 -13.07
C SER A 3 11.75 -9.80 -12.96
N SER A 4 10.58 -10.17 -13.47
CA SER A 4 10.18 -11.58 -13.57
C SER A 4 11.20 -12.40 -14.40
N SER A 5 11.81 -11.78 -15.41
CA SER A 5 12.90 -12.39 -16.18
C SER A 5 14.09 -12.75 -15.28
N TYR A 6 14.53 -11.86 -14.39
CA TYR A 6 15.60 -12.17 -13.45
C TYR A 6 15.25 -13.31 -12.50
N ILE A 7 14.01 -13.33 -11.97
CA ILE A 7 13.54 -14.41 -11.10
C ILE A 7 13.60 -15.74 -11.84
N ARG A 8 13.09 -15.80 -13.06
CA ARG A 8 13.11 -16.99 -13.93
C ARG A 8 14.53 -17.45 -14.19
N ASP A 9 15.40 -16.56 -14.66
CA ASP A 9 16.79 -16.89 -15.01
C ASP A 9 17.56 -17.41 -13.79
N TYR A 10 17.40 -16.74 -12.64
CA TYR A 10 18.02 -17.18 -11.40
C TYR A 10 17.56 -18.57 -10.97
N LEU A 11 16.23 -18.80 -10.94
CA LEU A 11 15.67 -20.08 -10.49
C LEU A 11 16.04 -21.23 -11.44
N LEU A 12 15.94 -21.02 -12.74
CA LEU A 12 16.32 -22.02 -13.74
C LEU A 12 17.81 -22.33 -13.69
N GLY A 13 18.65 -21.31 -13.54
CA GLY A 13 20.10 -21.47 -13.37
C GLY A 13 20.47 -22.20 -12.07
N LYS A 14 19.79 -21.86 -10.95
CA LYS A 14 20.09 -22.45 -9.63
C LYS A 14 19.68 -23.92 -9.52
N PHE A 15 18.52 -24.29 -10.08
CA PHE A 15 18.00 -25.67 -10.00
C PHE A 15 18.38 -26.53 -11.19
N ASN A 16 18.91 -25.90 -12.24
CA ASN A 16 19.40 -26.54 -13.45
C ASN A 16 18.42 -27.60 -14.02
N ILE A 17 18.72 -28.91 -13.88
CA ILE A 17 17.90 -30.00 -14.42
C ILE A 17 16.94 -30.62 -13.40
N ASN A 18 16.99 -30.24 -12.14
CA ASN A 18 16.22 -30.88 -11.08
C ASN A 18 14.91 -30.14 -10.77
N TYR A 19 14.16 -29.78 -11.81
CA TYR A 19 12.86 -29.13 -11.68
C TYR A 19 11.82 -29.68 -12.64
N ARG A 20 10.57 -29.26 -12.46
CA ARG A 20 9.46 -29.43 -13.40
C ARG A 20 8.72 -28.12 -13.48
N ILE A 21 8.33 -27.72 -14.68
CA ILE A 21 7.52 -26.53 -14.91
C ILE A 21 6.06 -26.95 -15.09
N SER A 22 5.11 -26.14 -14.58
CA SER A 22 3.68 -26.33 -14.80
C SER A 22 3.32 -26.15 -16.28
N SER A 23 2.15 -26.66 -16.67
CA SER A 23 1.69 -26.58 -18.07
C SER A 23 1.43 -25.17 -18.59
N ASP A 24 1.19 -24.22 -17.68
CA ASP A 24 0.98 -22.80 -17.95
C ASP A 24 2.25 -21.94 -17.84
N ASP A 25 3.40 -22.59 -17.67
CA ASP A 25 4.73 -21.97 -17.56
C ASP A 25 4.87 -20.93 -16.42
N THR A 26 4.03 -21.03 -15.38
CA THR A 26 4.05 -20.07 -14.25
C THR A 26 4.72 -20.62 -13.00
N GLU A 27 4.64 -21.94 -12.75
CA GLU A 27 5.12 -22.56 -11.53
C GLU A 27 6.33 -23.49 -11.77
N LEU A 28 7.37 -23.28 -10.98
CA LEU A 28 8.56 -24.14 -10.93
C LEU A 28 8.45 -25.11 -9.74
N MET A 29 8.36 -26.41 -10.01
CA MET A 29 8.32 -27.45 -9.00
C MET A 29 9.73 -27.99 -8.76
N ILE A 30 10.23 -27.89 -7.52
CA ILE A 30 11.57 -28.33 -7.13
C ILE A 30 11.53 -29.24 -5.92
N PRO A 31 12.60 -30.03 -5.66
CA PRO A 31 12.78 -30.69 -4.37
C PRO A 31 12.79 -29.65 -3.25
N SER A 32 12.13 -29.95 -2.15
CA SER A 32 12.08 -29.05 -1.01
C SER A 32 13.48 -28.84 -0.41
N ILE A 33 13.89 -27.59 -0.28
CA ILE A 33 15.15 -27.19 0.37
C ILE A 33 15.14 -27.42 1.90
N PHE A 34 14.00 -27.81 2.46
CA PHE A 34 13.80 -28.08 3.89
C PHE A 34 13.86 -29.58 4.22
N LEU A 35 14.08 -30.44 3.22
CA LEU A 35 14.08 -31.91 3.39
C LEU A 35 15.38 -32.44 2.85
N GLN A 36 15.95 -33.45 3.54
CA GLN A 36 17.17 -34.13 3.08
C GLN A 36 16.97 -34.85 1.74
N ARG A 37 15.75 -35.33 1.47
CA ARG A 37 15.38 -36.02 0.23
C ARG A 37 13.92 -35.75 -0.12
N ASP A 38 13.68 -35.19 -1.33
CA ASP A 38 12.34 -34.93 -1.83
C ASP A 38 12.22 -35.23 -3.34
N PRO A 39 12.16 -36.50 -3.72
CA PRO A 39 12.07 -36.89 -5.14
C PRO A 39 10.74 -36.48 -5.80
N LYS A 40 9.71 -36.15 -5.00
CA LYS A 40 8.38 -35.76 -5.49
C LYS A 40 8.25 -34.26 -5.73
N ARG A 41 9.27 -33.45 -5.40
CA ARG A 41 9.30 -32.01 -5.61
C ARG A 41 8.11 -31.29 -4.96
N HIS A 42 8.02 -31.35 -3.63
CA HIS A 42 6.91 -30.76 -2.87
C HIS A 42 7.03 -29.23 -2.67
N MET A 43 7.95 -28.57 -3.34
CA MET A 43 8.07 -27.11 -3.29
C MET A 43 7.72 -26.51 -4.63
N SER A 44 6.78 -25.56 -4.64
CA SER A 44 6.39 -24.77 -5.81
C SER A 44 6.84 -23.34 -5.65
N ILE A 45 7.29 -22.75 -6.75
CA ILE A 45 7.73 -21.34 -6.84
C ILE A 45 7.07 -20.72 -8.05
N ASN A 46 6.30 -19.67 -7.87
CA ASN A 46 5.78 -18.89 -8.97
C ASN A 46 6.91 -18.06 -9.59
N MET A 47 7.19 -18.28 -10.87
CA MET A 47 8.34 -17.69 -11.55
C MET A 47 8.18 -16.21 -11.88
N ASP A 48 6.96 -15.69 -11.87
CA ASP A 48 6.70 -14.27 -12.15
C ASP A 48 6.75 -13.42 -10.88
N THR A 49 6.25 -13.97 -9.77
CA THR A 49 6.15 -13.24 -8.49
C THR A 49 7.26 -13.63 -7.50
N GLY A 50 7.91 -14.78 -7.69
CA GLY A 50 8.86 -15.35 -6.77
C GLY A 50 8.24 -15.87 -5.46
N LEU A 51 6.92 -15.94 -5.37
CA LEU A 51 6.24 -16.54 -4.22
C LEU A 51 6.44 -18.06 -4.24
N TRP A 52 6.74 -18.64 -3.08
CA TRP A 52 6.99 -20.07 -2.99
C TRP A 52 6.28 -20.72 -1.79
N ARG A 53 6.02 -22.01 -1.92
CA ARG A 53 5.42 -22.84 -0.87
C ARG A 53 5.96 -24.26 -0.93
N CYS A 54 6.29 -24.83 0.24
CA CYS A 54 6.55 -26.25 0.41
C CYS A 54 5.30 -26.95 0.96
N PHE A 55 4.68 -27.82 0.17
CA PHE A 55 3.44 -28.52 0.56
C PHE A 55 3.65 -29.56 1.66
N LYS A 56 4.88 -30.01 1.90
CA LYS A 56 5.18 -31.02 2.91
C LYS A 56 5.51 -30.44 4.28
N THR A 57 6.19 -29.29 4.33
CA THR A 57 6.60 -28.65 5.58
C THR A 57 5.70 -27.46 5.96
N GLY A 58 4.85 -26.99 5.05
CA GLY A 58 4.03 -25.79 5.24
C GLY A 58 4.81 -24.47 5.09
N ASN A 59 6.13 -24.51 4.97
CA ASN A 59 6.95 -23.33 4.79
C ASN A 59 6.59 -22.60 3.49
N LYS A 60 6.57 -21.28 3.53
CA LYS A 60 6.25 -20.41 2.40
C LYS A 60 7.00 -19.08 2.52
N GLY A 61 7.10 -18.33 1.44
CA GLY A 61 7.74 -17.02 1.45
C GLY A 61 7.80 -16.39 0.07
N ASN A 62 8.61 -15.34 -0.04
CA ASN A 62 8.87 -14.60 -1.27
C ASN A 62 10.25 -14.93 -1.84
N PHE A 63 10.56 -14.39 -3.04
CA PHE A 63 11.81 -14.64 -3.72
C PHE A 63 13.05 -14.28 -2.88
N ILE A 64 13.01 -13.17 -2.14
CA ILE A 64 14.15 -12.75 -1.31
C ILE A 64 14.41 -13.76 -0.19
N SER A 65 13.35 -14.27 0.45
CA SER A 65 13.49 -15.27 1.50
C SER A 65 13.99 -16.60 0.97
N LEU A 66 13.61 -16.96 -0.26
CA LEU A 66 14.15 -18.13 -0.95
C LEU A 66 15.61 -17.93 -1.33
N PHE A 67 15.94 -16.78 -1.93
CA PHE A 67 17.29 -16.42 -2.31
C PHE A 67 18.24 -16.44 -1.10
N ALA A 68 17.82 -15.83 0.03
CA ALA A 68 18.60 -15.84 1.27
C ALA A 68 18.95 -17.27 1.71
N LYS A 69 17.97 -18.19 1.64
CA LYS A 69 18.18 -19.60 1.99
C LYS A 69 19.04 -20.35 0.98
N LEU A 70 18.90 -20.08 -0.31
CA LEU A 70 19.67 -20.73 -1.37
C LEU A 70 21.12 -20.28 -1.43
N GLU A 71 21.39 -19.04 -1.03
CA GLU A 71 22.73 -18.43 -0.99
C GLU A 71 23.36 -18.47 0.42
N ASP A 72 22.71 -19.14 1.37
CA ASP A 72 23.15 -19.26 2.77
C ASP A 72 23.58 -17.92 3.39
N MET A 73 22.69 -16.94 3.26
CA MET A 73 22.90 -15.60 3.80
C MET A 73 21.72 -15.13 4.64
N PRO A 74 21.94 -14.20 5.60
CA PRO A 74 20.86 -13.54 6.33
C PRO A 74 19.89 -12.85 5.36
N TYR A 75 18.58 -12.93 5.66
CA TYR A 75 17.53 -12.29 4.87
C TYR A 75 17.81 -10.80 4.61
N GLN A 76 18.28 -10.09 5.62
CA GLN A 76 18.64 -8.67 5.54
C GLN A 76 19.66 -8.40 4.42
N ARG A 77 20.72 -9.22 4.36
CA ARG A 77 21.77 -9.08 3.33
C ARG A 77 21.26 -9.42 1.92
N ALA A 78 20.37 -10.41 1.80
CA ALA A 78 19.69 -10.71 0.54
C ALA A 78 18.81 -9.54 0.08
N TYR A 79 18.07 -8.95 1.01
CA TYR A 79 17.20 -7.79 0.76
C TYR A 79 17.99 -6.57 0.31
N GLU A 80 19.09 -6.22 1.00
CA GLU A 80 19.99 -5.12 0.64
C GLU A 80 20.57 -5.31 -0.77
N LYS A 81 20.97 -6.53 -1.12
CA LYS A 81 21.48 -6.85 -2.46
C LYS A 81 20.47 -6.53 -3.56
N PHE A 82 19.18 -6.79 -3.33
CA PHE A 82 18.12 -6.49 -4.28
C PHE A 82 17.67 -5.03 -4.26
N LEU A 83 17.71 -4.37 -3.11
CA LEU A 83 17.49 -2.93 -3.01
C LEU A 83 18.54 -2.15 -3.82
N LEU A 84 19.81 -2.48 -3.65
CA LEU A 84 20.89 -1.83 -4.39
C LEU A 84 20.75 -2.01 -5.91
N GLN A 85 20.33 -3.19 -6.37
CA GLN A 85 20.09 -3.44 -7.79
C GLN A 85 18.91 -2.63 -8.35
N SER A 86 17.85 -2.40 -7.56
CA SER A 86 16.73 -1.58 -7.98
C SER A 86 17.05 -0.08 -8.03
N PHE A 87 17.99 0.38 -7.20
CA PHE A 87 18.49 1.76 -7.23
C PHE A 87 19.49 2.02 -8.37
N MET A 88 20.23 1.01 -8.80
CA MET A 88 21.20 1.14 -9.92
C MET A 88 20.53 1.08 -11.30
N ALA A 89 19.26 0.70 -11.39
CA ALA A 89 18.48 0.70 -12.63
C ALA A 89 17.73 2.02 -12.88
N GLU A 90 17.73 2.95 -11.93
CA GLU A 90 17.19 4.32 -12.06
C GLU A 90 18.35 5.30 -11.90
N ASP A 91 18.80 5.85 -13.04
CA ASP A 91 19.92 6.77 -13.18
C ASP A 91 19.93 7.97 -12.23
N GLU A 92 21.14 8.31 -11.79
CA GLU A 92 21.67 9.62 -11.42
C GLU A 92 20.72 10.65 -10.76
N VAL A 93 20.33 10.42 -9.50
CA VAL A 93 19.92 11.50 -8.63
C VAL A 93 20.81 11.55 -7.40
N LYS A 94 21.47 12.70 -7.26
CA LYS A 94 22.43 13.16 -6.27
C LYS A 94 22.43 12.47 -4.90
N LYS A 95 23.59 11.94 -4.56
CA LYS A 95 23.99 11.37 -3.27
C LYS A 95 23.67 12.30 -2.11
N THR A 96 22.71 11.91 -1.29
CA THR A 96 22.69 12.29 0.12
C THR A 96 23.14 11.07 0.93
N PRO A 97 24.03 11.19 1.93
CA PRO A 97 24.56 10.03 2.65
C PRO A 97 23.44 9.33 3.39
N ALA A 98 23.24 8.05 3.06
CA ALA A 98 22.32 7.17 3.76
C ALA A 98 22.77 7.07 5.23
N LYS A 99 22.01 7.68 6.12
CA LYS A 99 22.02 7.33 7.53
C LYS A 99 21.66 5.85 7.62
N ALA A 100 22.43 5.07 8.38
CA ALA A 100 22.27 3.64 8.54
C ALA A 100 20.79 3.23 8.56
N ILE A 101 20.43 2.34 7.63
CA ILE A 101 19.10 1.73 7.57
C ILE A 101 18.94 0.96 8.88
N ALA A 102 18.05 1.43 9.73
CA ALA A 102 17.77 0.80 11.00
C ALA A 102 17.30 -0.64 10.77
N GLU A 103 17.92 -1.53 11.51
CA GLU A 103 17.56 -2.92 11.70
C GLU A 103 16.04 -3.08 11.91
N ASP A 104 15.52 -4.22 11.46
CA ASP A 104 14.19 -4.76 11.75
C ASP A 104 13.00 -4.21 10.96
N VAL A 105 12.93 -4.60 9.69
CA VAL A 105 11.62 -4.83 9.12
C VAL A 105 11.47 -6.32 8.89
N ASP A 106 10.87 -7.00 9.85
CA ASP A 106 10.58 -8.43 9.79
C ASP A 106 9.44 -8.73 8.79
N PHE A 107 9.66 -8.44 7.51
CA PHE A 107 8.71 -8.77 6.44
C PHE A 107 8.40 -10.26 6.34
N CYS A 108 9.28 -11.11 6.88
CA CYS A 108 9.05 -12.55 6.93
C CYS A 108 7.83 -12.94 7.78
N PHE A 109 7.37 -12.08 8.69
CA PHE A 109 6.19 -12.30 9.51
C PHE A 109 4.89 -11.78 8.88
N PHE A 110 4.95 -11.15 7.71
CA PHE A 110 3.75 -10.67 7.04
C PHE A 110 3.06 -11.79 6.30
N GLN A 111 1.82 -12.07 6.69
CA GLN A 111 0.95 -13.05 6.05
C GLN A 111 -0.08 -12.34 5.19
N ALA A 112 -0.26 -12.80 3.96
CA ALA A 112 -1.24 -12.22 3.03
C ALA A 112 -2.68 -12.54 3.45
N ILE A 113 -3.57 -11.57 3.26
CA ILE A 113 -5.01 -11.70 3.47
C ILE A 113 -5.71 -11.52 2.13
N TYR A 114 -6.63 -12.43 1.83
CA TYR A 114 -7.45 -12.42 0.62
C TYR A 114 -8.93 -12.30 0.98
N GLN A 115 -9.71 -11.67 0.12
CA GLN A 115 -11.15 -11.44 0.34
C GLN A 115 -11.92 -12.71 0.71
N TYR A 116 -11.73 -13.79 -0.03
CA TYR A 116 -12.49 -15.03 0.11
C TYR A 116 -11.86 -16.09 1.01
N SER A 117 -10.78 -15.75 1.70
CA SER A 117 -10.05 -16.68 2.56
C SER A 117 -9.76 -16.06 3.92
N LYS A 118 -10.73 -16.17 4.83
CA LYS A 118 -10.56 -15.69 6.21
C LYS A 118 -9.45 -16.50 6.89
N PRO A 119 -8.40 -15.84 7.40
CA PRO A 119 -7.33 -16.52 8.15
C PRO A 119 -7.88 -17.19 9.43
N GLN A 120 -7.29 -18.34 9.80
CA GLN A 120 -7.64 -19.01 11.05
C GLN A 120 -6.97 -18.39 12.28
N ASP A 121 -5.84 -17.72 12.07
CA ASP A 121 -5.14 -16.99 13.12
C ASP A 121 -5.99 -15.82 13.65
N VAL A 122 -5.88 -15.53 14.95
CA VAL A 122 -6.68 -14.48 15.61
C VAL A 122 -6.40 -13.11 15.00
N THR A 123 -5.13 -12.75 14.84
CA THR A 123 -4.73 -11.47 14.26
C THR A 123 -5.19 -11.35 12.80
N GLY A 124 -5.01 -12.42 12.02
CA GLY A 124 -5.50 -12.48 10.65
C GLY A 124 -7.02 -12.40 10.55
N SER A 125 -7.74 -13.04 11.46
CA SER A 125 -9.21 -12.93 11.54
C SER A 125 -9.66 -11.52 11.85
N LEU A 126 -9.02 -10.84 12.81
CA LEU A 126 -9.31 -9.43 13.15
C LEU A 126 -9.02 -8.49 11.99
N ALA A 127 -7.90 -8.69 11.30
CA ALA A 127 -7.54 -7.91 10.12
C ALA A 127 -8.55 -8.10 8.98
N TRP A 128 -8.97 -9.34 8.74
CA TRP A 128 -9.98 -9.68 7.73
C TRP A 128 -11.33 -9.05 8.05
N MET A 129 -11.78 -9.14 9.31
CA MET A 129 -13.01 -8.49 9.77
C MET A 129 -12.93 -6.97 9.60
N HIS A 130 -11.82 -6.36 10.02
CA HIS A 130 -11.62 -4.92 9.86
C HIS A 130 -11.73 -4.46 8.40
N LEU A 131 -11.16 -5.21 7.46
CA LEU A 131 -11.24 -4.90 6.03
C LEU A 131 -12.68 -5.05 5.48
N ASN A 132 -13.43 -6.07 5.94
CA ASN A 132 -14.83 -6.24 5.57
C ASN A 132 -15.73 -5.14 6.13
N ASP A 133 -15.56 -4.82 7.41
CA ASP A 133 -16.34 -3.77 8.07
C ASP A 133 -16.14 -2.41 7.38
N ARG A 134 -14.94 -2.16 6.87
CA ARG A 134 -14.58 -0.94 6.15
C ARG A 134 -14.89 -0.98 4.64
N GLY A 135 -15.43 -2.07 4.11
CA GLY A 135 -15.73 -2.19 2.69
C GLY A 135 -14.49 -2.20 1.79
N ALA A 136 -13.33 -2.62 2.34
CA ALA A 136 -12.07 -2.60 1.58
C ALA A 136 -12.06 -3.57 0.40
N TRP A 137 -12.98 -4.54 0.39
CA TRP A 137 -13.15 -5.55 -0.65
C TRP A 137 -14.31 -5.27 -1.61
N ASP A 138 -15.05 -4.16 -1.43
CA ASP A 138 -16.33 -3.94 -2.12
C ASP A 138 -16.18 -3.65 -3.62
N TRP A 139 -14.94 -3.58 -4.12
CA TRP A 139 -14.70 -3.35 -5.53
C TRP A 139 -14.41 -4.64 -6.32
N PHE A 140 -15.16 -4.81 -7.40
CA PHE A 140 -14.96 -5.89 -8.37
C PHE A 140 -13.65 -5.68 -9.15
N GLY A 141 -12.71 -6.61 -9.02
CA GLY A 141 -11.49 -6.66 -9.82
C GLY A 141 -10.23 -6.08 -9.19
N ALA A 142 -10.29 -5.56 -7.99
CA ALA A 142 -9.08 -5.20 -7.28
C ALA A 142 -8.37 -6.44 -6.76
N ASN A 143 -7.31 -6.86 -7.41
CA ASN A 143 -6.33 -7.79 -6.85
C ASN A 143 -5.54 -7.11 -5.72
N ARG A 144 -6.26 -6.53 -4.73
CA ARG A 144 -5.62 -5.95 -3.56
C ARG A 144 -5.23 -7.06 -2.60
N VAL A 145 -3.98 -7.07 -2.26
CA VAL A 145 -3.47 -7.95 -1.22
C VAL A 145 -3.14 -7.08 -0.01
N PHE A 146 -3.78 -7.38 1.11
CA PHE A 146 -3.40 -6.86 2.40
C PHE A 146 -2.59 -7.92 3.14
N TYR A 147 -1.97 -7.52 4.24
CA TYR A 147 -1.20 -8.45 5.07
C TYR A 147 -1.52 -8.23 6.54
N PHE A 148 -1.12 -9.16 7.39
CA PHE A 148 -1.13 -9.01 8.84
C PHE A 148 0.17 -9.54 9.42
N ALA A 149 0.53 -9.08 10.59
CA ALA A 149 1.72 -9.51 11.31
C ALA A 149 1.34 -10.05 12.67
N THR A 150 1.70 -11.30 12.95
CA THR A 150 1.50 -11.96 14.25
C THR A 150 2.68 -11.76 15.19
N GLU A 151 3.84 -11.44 14.65
CA GLU A 151 5.10 -11.33 15.36
C GLU A 151 5.87 -10.06 14.94
N GLY A 152 7.00 -9.82 15.60
CA GLY A 152 7.88 -8.72 15.30
C GLY A 152 7.35 -7.34 15.71
N PHE A 153 7.97 -6.29 15.20
CA PHE A 153 7.65 -4.91 15.57
C PHE A 153 6.22 -4.49 15.15
N TYR A 154 5.71 -5.07 14.06
CA TYR A 154 4.38 -4.77 13.54
C TYR A 154 3.33 -5.81 13.96
N ARG A 155 3.60 -6.61 15.00
CA ARG A 155 2.65 -7.60 15.49
C ARG A 155 1.28 -6.99 15.78
N GLU A 156 0.24 -7.79 15.63
CA GLU A 156 -1.15 -7.41 15.89
C GLU A 156 -1.63 -6.21 15.07
N ARG A 157 -1.10 -6.10 13.84
CA ARG A 157 -1.46 -5.04 12.91
C ARG A 157 -1.90 -5.58 11.56
N LEU A 158 -2.90 -4.92 11.00
CA LEU A 158 -3.21 -4.97 9.58
C LEU A 158 -2.14 -4.16 8.84
N ILE A 159 -1.53 -4.74 7.84
CA ILE A 159 -0.51 -4.12 7.00
C ILE A 159 -1.17 -3.70 5.68
N ILE A 160 -1.27 -2.40 5.47
CA ILE A 160 -1.79 -1.77 4.26
C ILE A 160 -0.61 -1.39 3.38
N PRO A 161 -0.35 -2.10 2.27
CA PRO A 161 0.80 -1.84 1.42
C PRO A 161 0.56 -0.59 0.56
N TYR A 162 1.58 0.26 0.47
CA TYR A 162 1.65 1.38 -0.47
C TYR A 162 2.50 1.02 -1.68
N ARG A 163 3.59 0.31 -1.44
CA ARG A 163 4.42 -0.24 -2.49
C ARG A 163 4.67 -1.71 -2.21
N VAL A 164 4.55 -2.51 -3.22
CA VAL A 164 4.84 -3.94 -3.14
C VAL A 164 5.91 -4.24 -4.18
N SER A 165 7.00 -4.84 -3.74
CA SER A 165 8.05 -5.33 -4.62
C SER A 165 8.14 -6.84 -4.43
N ILE A 166 7.89 -7.59 -5.49
CA ILE A 166 7.97 -9.07 -5.51
C ILE A 166 7.12 -9.70 -4.38
N GLY A 167 5.87 -9.23 -4.25
CA GLY A 167 4.95 -9.73 -3.22
C GLY A 167 5.28 -9.32 -1.78
N VAL A 168 6.26 -8.45 -1.58
CA VAL A 168 6.64 -7.93 -0.26
C VAL A 168 6.33 -6.44 -0.18
N PRO A 169 5.56 -5.97 0.81
CA PRO A 169 5.39 -4.54 1.04
C PRO A 169 6.73 -3.88 1.37
N ASN A 170 7.21 -2.98 0.52
CA ASN A 170 8.44 -2.21 0.79
C ASN A 170 8.14 -0.84 1.41
N TYR A 171 6.91 -0.34 1.28
CA TYR A 171 6.35 0.71 2.12
C TYR A 171 4.90 0.38 2.44
N PHE A 172 4.52 0.58 3.69
CA PHE A 172 3.20 0.22 4.20
C PHE A 172 2.86 1.03 5.46
N GLN A 173 1.58 1.00 5.81
CA GLN A 173 1.11 1.40 7.14
C GLN A 173 0.58 0.19 7.90
N GLY A 174 1.03 0.02 9.14
CA GLY A 174 0.56 -1.00 10.08
C GLY A 174 -0.56 -0.44 10.96
N ARG A 175 -1.83 -0.77 10.68
CA ARG A 175 -2.98 -0.38 11.49
C ARG A 175 -3.13 -1.28 12.72
N ALA A 176 -3.19 -0.71 13.92
CA ALA A 176 -3.49 -1.44 15.16
C ALA A 176 -4.86 -2.13 15.09
N LEU A 177 -4.90 -3.40 15.45
CA LEU A 177 -6.12 -4.23 15.45
C LEU A 177 -6.74 -4.37 16.83
N LEU A 178 -5.93 -4.26 17.88
CA LEU A 178 -6.42 -4.40 19.26
C LEU A 178 -6.90 -3.05 19.81
N TYR A 179 -7.96 -3.12 20.61
CA TYR A 179 -8.47 -1.95 21.32
C TYR A 179 -7.41 -1.35 22.25
N GLY A 180 -7.27 -0.03 22.23
CA GLY A 180 -6.29 0.69 23.07
C GLY A 180 -4.84 0.61 22.59
N MET A 181 -4.52 -0.18 21.56
CA MET A 181 -3.18 -0.29 21.03
C MET A 181 -2.70 1.01 20.37
N GLN A 182 -1.55 1.52 20.80
CA GLN A 182 -0.94 2.74 20.31
C GLN A 182 0.44 2.47 19.67
N PRO A 183 0.87 3.31 18.72
CA PRO A 183 0.05 4.25 17.97
C PRO A 183 -0.95 3.54 17.07
N LYS A 184 -2.05 4.22 16.72
CA LYS A 184 -3.11 3.69 15.83
C LYS A 184 -2.54 3.23 14.49
N TYR A 185 -1.57 3.98 13.93
CA TYR A 185 -0.83 3.63 12.72
C TYR A 185 0.67 3.66 12.99
N LEU A 186 1.39 2.68 12.45
CA LEU A 186 2.84 2.64 12.36
C LEU A 186 3.25 2.63 10.90
N ASN A 187 4.09 3.59 10.51
CA ASN A 187 4.66 3.61 9.16
C ASN A 187 5.86 2.66 9.04
N ALA A 188 6.15 2.21 7.84
CA ALA A 188 7.39 1.52 7.53
C ALA A 188 8.60 2.39 7.92
N ARG A 189 9.61 1.79 8.56
CA ARG A 189 10.76 2.52 9.11
C ARG A 189 11.81 2.94 8.06
N ASN A 190 11.86 2.22 6.96
CA ASN A 190 12.89 2.34 5.94
C ASN A 190 12.73 3.55 5.01
N ILE A 191 11.52 4.07 4.88
CA ILE A 191 11.20 5.20 3.99
C ILE A 191 10.39 6.23 4.77
N PRO A 192 10.77 7.53 4.75
CA PRO A 192 9.94 8.58 5.34
C PRO A 192 8.56 8.65 4.69
N SER A 193 7.49 8.64 5.48
CA SER A 193 6.11 8.76 4.99
C SER A 193 5.90 10.02 4.14
N ALA A 194 6.63 11.08 4.45
CA ALA A 194 6.65 12.34 3.72
C ALA A 194 7.07 12.21 2.23
N ASN A 195 7.66 11.09 1.83
CA ASN A 195 8.12 10.88 0.45
C ASN A 195 7.20 9.95 -0.34
N VAL A 196 6.08 9.52 0.23
CA VAL A 196 5.25 8.46 -0.34
C VAL A 196 3.80 8.90 -0.47
N LEU A 197 3.21 8.60 -1.63
CA LEU A 197 1.78 8.64 -1.87
C LEU A 197 1.25 7.21 -1.97
N TYR A 198 -0.01 6.99 -1.59
CA TYR A 198 -0.67 5.70 -1.82
C TYR A 198 -0.82 5.45 -3.32
N PRO A 199 -0.72 4.20 -3.80
CA PRO A 199 -0.79 3.90 -5.23
C PRO A 199 -2.08 4.44 -5.88
N PHE A 200 -1.92 5.10 -7.02
CA PHE A 200 -2.99 5.65 -7.86
C PHE A 200 -2.60 5.55 -9.35
N GLU A 201 -3.53 5.80 -10.25
CA GLU A 201 -3.30 5.80 -11.69
C GLU A 201 -2.58 7.09 -12.12
N TYR A 202 -1.25 7.03 -12.18
CA TYR A 202 -0.41 8.19 -12.42
C TYR A 202 -0.55 8.77 -13.84
N ASP A 203 -0.74 7.92 -14.84
CA ASP A 203 -0.84 8.34 -16.25
C ASP A 203 -2.26 8.78 -16.66
N SER A 204 -3.22 8.77 -15.73
CA SER A 204 -4.57 9.25 -15.96
C SER A 204 -4.61 10.78 -16.03
N THR A 205 -5.63 11.30 -16.73
CA THR A 205 -6.02 12.72 -16.74
C THR A 205 -7.29 12.99 -15.92
N ASP A 206 -7.86 11.95 -15.31
CA ASP A 206 -9.02 12.07 -14.44
C ASP A 206 -8.67 12.88 -13.18
N PRO A 207 -9.64 13.45 -12.48
CA PRO A 207 -9.38 14.10 -11.20
C PRO A 207 -8.72 13.12 -10.20
N LEU A 208 -7.65 13.56 -9.51
CA LEU A 208 -7.01 12.81 -8.43
C LEU A 208 -7.51 13.31 -7.07
N TYR A 209 -8.11 12.41 -6.33
CA TYR A 209 -8.67 12.67 -4.99
C TYR A 209 -7.61 12.35 -3.93
N VAL A 210 -7.18 13.36 -3.16
CA VAL A 210 -6.12 13.24 -2.17
C VAL A 210 -6.71 13.19 -0.77
N CYS A 211 -6.73 12.02 -0.16
CA CYS A 211 -7.29 11.76 1.18
C CYS A 211 -6.25 11.96 2.29
N GLU A 212 -6.73 12.03 3.54
CA GLU A 212 -5.86 12.00 4.72
C GLU A 212 -5.39 10.59 5.04
N GLY A 213 -6.29 9.61 5.01
CA GLY A 213 -6.06 8.22 5.39
C GLY A 213 -6.11 7.22 4.23
N ALA A 214 -5.41 6.08 4.40
CA ALA A 214 -5.40 5.02 3.39
C ALA A 214 -6.78 4.39 3.17
N MET A 215 -7.59 4.25 4.22
CA MET A 215 -8.93 3.65 4.10
C MET A 215 -9.85 4.51 3.25
N ASP A 216 -9.75 5.84 3.34
CA ASP A 216 -10.53 6.76 2.52
C ASP A 216 -10.10 6.69 1.05
N ALA A 217 -8.80 6.68 0.79
CA ALA A 217 -8.29 6.50 -0.57
C ALA A 217 -8.74 5.16 -1.17
N ILE A 218 -8.67 4.06 -0.41
CA ILE A 218 -9.18 2.75 -0.81
C ILE A 218 -10.67 2.80 -1.10
N THR A 219 -11.45 3.47 -0.25
CA THR A 219 -12.90 3.63 -0.42
C THR A 219 -13.22 4.36 -1.71
N LEU A 220 -12.57 5.49 -1.97
CA LEU A 220 -12.79 6.24 -3.20
C LEU A 220 -12.36 5.45 -4.44
N GLN A 221 -11.24 4.74 -4.38
CA GLN A 221 -10.80 3.87 -5.47
C GLN A 221 -11.79 2.72 -5.73
N ASN A 222 -12.39 2.15 -4.67
CA ASN A 222 -13.45 1.14 -4.79
C ASN A 222 -14.69 1.66 -5.51
N CYS A 223 -14.87 2.97 -5.53
CA CYS A 223 -15.96 3.64 -6.24
C CYS A 223 -15.56 4.15 -7.64
N GLY A 224 -14.42 3.70 -8.16
CA GLY A 224 -13.94 4.05 -9.50
C GLY A 224 -13.33 5.45 -9.61
N LEU A 225 -12.96 6.06 -8.49
CA LEU A 225 -12.28 7.36 -8.47
C LEU A 225 -10.77 7.15 -8.36
N ASN A 226 -9.97 7.91 -9.09
CA ASN A 226 -8.52 7.88 -8.93
C ASN A 226 -8.15 8.60 -7.63
N ALA A 227 -7.68 7.87 -6.62
CA ALA A 227 -7.46 8.41 -5.29
C ALA A 227 -6.13 8.00 -4.68
N THR A 228 -5.56 8.87 -3.84
CA THR A 228 -4.31 8.65 -3.10
C THR A 228 -4.43 9.23 -1.69
N THR A 229 -3.41 9.07 -0.86
CA THR A 229 -3.32 9.72 0.46
C THR A 229 -1.92 10.24 0.75
N THR A 230 -1.87 11.34 1.50
CA THR A 230 -0.66 11.92 2.06
C THR A 230 -0.22 11.26 3.38
N THR A 231 -0.95 10.26 3.85
CA THR A 231 -0.72 9.55 5.14
C THR A 231 -0.98 10.38 6.41
N SER A 232 -1.33 11.63 6.27
CA SER A 232 -1.70 12.56 7.34
C SER A 232 -2.33 13.83 6.75
N CYS A 233 -2.90 14.69 7.61
CA CYS A 233 -3.38 16.02 7.22
C CYS A 233 -2.27 17.02 6.84
N SER A 234 -1.01 16.57 6.75
CA SER A 234 0.13 17.42 6.39
C SER A 234 0.79 16.91 5.13
N VAL A 235 0.65 17.65 4.04
CA VAL A 235 1.35 17.36 2.79
C VAL A 235 2.80 17.84 2.86
N SER A 236 3.74 17.03 2.41
CA SER A 236 5.15 17.38 2.33
C SER A 236 5.52 18.03 1.00
N LYS A 237 6.67 18.71 0.97
CA LYS A 237 7.22 19.25 -0.30
C LYS A 237 7.45 18.14 -1.33
N ALA A 238 7.94 16.97 -0.92
CA ALA A 238 8.19 15.85 -1.82
C ALA A 238 6.90 15.28 -2.40
N GLN A 239 5.82 15.22 -1.61
CA GLN A 239 4.49 14.82 -2.09
C GLN A 239 3.90 15.86 -3.05
N ILE A 240 4.04 17.14 -2.75
CA ILE A 240 3.61 18.25 -3.66
C ILE A 240 4.34 18.16 -5.00
N GLU A 241 5.65 17.92 -5.01
CA GLU A 241 6.41 17.76 -6.27
C GLU A 241 5.96 16.53 -7.08
N GLN A 242 5.55 15.45 -6.43
CA GLN A 242 4.96 14.29 -7.10
C GLN A 242 3.57 14.63 -7.67
N LEU A 243 2.72 15.29 -6.89
CA LEU A 243 1.37 15.68 -7.31
C LEU A 243 1.38 16.72 -8.44
N LYS A 244 2.36 17.61 -8.45
CA LYS A 244 2.57 18.59 -9.51
C LYS A 244 2.83 17.98 -10.90
N GLN A 245 3.37 16.77 -10.93
CA GLN A 245 3.62 16.05 -12.19
C GLN A 245 2.36 15.36 -12.72
N TYR A 246 1.31 15.25 -11.92
CA TYR A 246 0.04 14.68 -12.34
C TYR A 246 -0.68 15.60 -13.31
N ARG A 247 -1.28 15.03 -14.37
CA ARG A 247 -1.87 15.81 -15.47
C ARG A 247 -3.31 16.22 -15.21
N GLY A 248 -4.03 15.51 -14.34
CA GLY A 248 -5.40 15.81 -13.97
C GLY A 248 -5.49 16.87 -12.88
N SER A 249 -6.71 17.29 -12.56
CA SER A 249 -6.97 18.20 -11.45
C SER A 249 -6.77 17.49 -10.10
N ILE A 250 -6.34 18.25 -9.09
CA ILE A 250 -6.17 17.77 -7.71
C ILE A 250 -7.38 18.19 -6.87
N ILE A 251 -7.99 17.21 -6.19
CA ILE A 251 -9.12 17.42 -5.29
C ILE A 251 -8.71 16.94 -3.89
N VAL A 252 -8.66 17.85 -2.93
CA VAL A 252 -8.33 17.50 -1.54
C VAL A 252 -9.57 16.99 -0.82
N CYS A 253 -9.47 15.76 -0.29
CA CYS A 253 -10.55 14.99 0.34
C CYS A 253 -10.20 14.62 1.79
N TYR A 254 -9.78 15.62 2.58
CA TYR A 254 -9.40 15.41 3.98
C TYR A 254 -10.61 15.25 4.90
N ASP A 255 -10.35 14.78 6.11
CA ASP A 255 -11.39 14.55 7.13
C ASP A 255 -12.15 15.83 7.45
N ASN A 256 -13.43 15.72 7.76
CA ASN A 256 -14.29 16.83 8.15
C ASN A 256 -14.15 17.12 9.65
N ASP A 257 -12.94 17.43 10.07
CA ASP A 257 -12.62 17.88 11.43
C ASP A 257 -11.62 19.06 11.39
N ALA A 258 -11.32 19.62 12.56
CA ALA A 258 -10.43 20.79 12.64
C ALA A 258 -9.02 20.52 12.06
N ALA A 259 -8.51 19.30 12.19
CA ALA A 259 -7.21 18.91 11.66
C ALA A 259 -7.23 18.82 10.13
N GLY A 260 -8.27 18.19 9.56
CA GLY A 260 -8.45 18.09 8.10
C GLY A 260 -8.70 19.45 7.44
N LEU A 261 -9.47 20.34 8.10
CA LEU A 261 -9.65 21.73 7.63
C LEU A 261 -8.32 22.50 7.60
N LEU A 262 -7.55 22.45 8.68
CA LEU A 262 -6.23 23.08 8.72
C LEU A 262 -5.26 22.45 7.72
N GLY A 263 -5.34 21.13 7.56
CA GLY A 263 -4.58 20.38 6.55
C GLY A 263 -4.89 20.84 5.13
N THR A 264 -6.17 21.03 4.81
CA THR A 264 -6.62 21.53 3.51
C THR A 264 -6.08 22.95 3.22
N GLN A 265 -6.07 23.84 4.23
CA GLN A 265 -5.48 25.19 4.10
C GLN A 265 -3.96 25.13 3.85
N ARG A 266 -3.27 24.23 4.55
CA ARG A 266 -1.82 24.01 4.37
C ARG A 266 -1.51 23.44 3.00
N PHE A 267 -2.35 22.52 2.52
CA PHE A 267 -2.22 21.94 1.20
C PHE A 267 -2.36 23.02 0.11
N ASP A 268 -3.40 23.84 0.16
CA ASP A 268 -3.58 24.96 -0.78
C ASP A 268 -2.37 25.88 -0.80
N ARG A 269 -1.88 26.27 0.37
CA ARG A 269 -0.67 27.11 0.47
C ARG A 269 0.52 26.46 -0.21
N ALA A 270 0.80 25.17 0.10
CA ALA A 270 1.92 24.43 -0.49
C ALA A 270 1.78 24.27 -2.01
N ALA A 271 0.57 24.03 -2.51
CA ALA A 271 0.27 23.94 -3.93
C ALA A 271 0.53 25.27 -4.65
N ARG A 272 0.10 26.41 -4.08
CA ARG A 272 0.37 27.75 -4.61
C ARG A 272 1.86 28.08 -4.61
N GLU A 273 2.59 27.79 -3.52
CA GLU A 273 4.04 27.97 -3.43
C GLU A 273 4.78 27.17 -4.51
N ALA A 274 4.28 25.97 -4.82
CA ALA A 274 4.80 25.13 -5.89
C ALA A 274 4.32 25.51 -7.30
N ARG A 275 3.47 26.55 -7.43
CA ARG A 275 2.86 27.00 -8.69
C ARG A 275 2.04 25.90 -9.39
N MET A 276 1.32 25.11 -8.61
CA MET A 276 0.32 24.19 -9.13
C MET A 276 -0.94 24.93 -9.58
N PRO A 277 -1.75 24.35 -10.48
CA PRO A 277 -3.11 24.84 -10.73
C PRO A 277 -3.92 24.92 -9.42
N GLU A 278 -4.99 25.75 -9.43
CA GLU A 278 -5.91 25.82 -8.30
C GLU A 278 -6.46 24.43 -7.98
N ILE A 279 -6.38 24.06 -6.70
CA ILE A 279 -6.96 22.81 -6.21
C ILE A 279 -8.46 22.96 -5.98
N SER A 280 -9.16 21.84 -6.00
CA SER A 280 -10.54 21.75 -5.51
C SER A 280 -10.59 20.99 -4.18
N VAL A 281 -11.73 21.08 -3.51
CA VAL A 281 -11.98 20.41 -2.23
C VAL A 281 -13.30 19.66 -2.31
N ALA A 282 -13.30 18.44 -1.78
CA ALA A 282 -14.50 17.69 -1.45
C ALA A 282 -14.37 17.20 -0.01
N MET A 283 -15.34 17.52 0.83
CA MET A 283 -15.32 17.20 2.26
C MET A 283 -16.62 16.47 2.65
N PRO A 284 -16.57 15.34 3.37
CA PRO A 284 -17.76 14.56 3.69
C PRO A 284 -18.61 15.33 4.72
N PHE A 285 -19.76 15.88 4.29
CA PHE A 285 -20.69 16.53 5.21
C PHE A 285 -21.42 15.50 6.08
N ALA A 286 -21.69 15.85 7.32
CA ALA A 286 -22.37 15.00 8.32
C ALA A 286 -21.68 13.66 8.63
N CYS A 287 -20.42 13.47 8.19
CA CYS A 287 -19.56 12.37 8.53
C CYS A 287 -18.15 12.88 8.78
N LYS A 288 -17.35 12.11 9.50
CA LYS A 288 -15.96 12.48 9.76
C LYS A 288 -15.09 12.28 8.53
N ASP A 289 -15.19 11.14 7.89
CA ASP A 289 -14.34 10.71 6.79
C ASP A 289 -15.16 10.07 5.66
N TRP A 290 -14.55 9.82 4.51
CA TRP A 290 -15.21 9.27 3.33
C TRP A 290 -15.59 7.80 3.51
N ASN A 291 -14.86 7.05 4.31
CA ASN A 291 -15.21 5.68 4.61
C ASN A 291 -16.48 5.61 5.48
N GLU A 292 -16.61 6.47 6.49
CA GLU A 292 -17.85 6.59 7.27
C GLU A 292 -19.04 7.00 6.38
N PHE A 293 -18.84 7.98 5.49
CA PHE A 293 -19.86 8.42 4.54
C PHE A 293 -20.32 7.29 3.63
N TYR A 294 -19.38 6.51 3.11
CA TYR A 294 -19.66 5.34 2.28
C TYR A 294 -20.52 4.30 3.01
N LEU A 295 -20.15 3.99 4.24
CA LEU A 295 -20.83 2.97 5.03
C LEU A 295 -22.22 3.42 5.54
N THR A 296 -22.39 4.70 5.88
CA THR A 296 -23.58 5.19 6.60
C THR A 296 -24.54 6.00 5.74
N LYS A 297 -24.06 6.68 4.70
CA LYS A 297 -24.89 7.54 3.83
C LYS A 297 -25.12 6.94 2.44
N CYS A 298 -24.19 6.10 1.99
CA CYS A 298 -24.28 5.45 0.69
C CYS A 298 -24.73 3.98 0.77
N ASP A 299 -24.83 3.37 1.94
CA ASP A 299 -25.15 1.96 2.13
C ASP A 299 -24.24 1.03 1.29
N ARG A 300 -22.96 1.37 1.21
CA ARG A 300 -21.94 0.70 0.38
C ARG A 300 -22.25 0.73 -1.13
N ASP A 301 -23.01 1.69 -1.60
CA ASP A 301 -23.24 1.92 -3.02
C ASP A 301 -22.13 2.80 -3.60
N ALA A 302 -21.28 2.19 -4.41
CA ALA A 302 -20.11 2.83 -5.03
C ALA A 302 -20.52 4.01 -5.93
N LYS A 303 -21.65 3.88 -6.65
CA LYS A 303 -22.12 4.96 -7.53
C LYS A 303 -22.64 6.14 -6.73
N LYS A 304 -23.41 5.90 -5.66
CA LYS A 304 -23.87 6.97 -4.76
C LYS A 304 -22.71 7.75 -4.17
N LEU A 305 -21.63 7.06 -3.73
CA LEU A 305 -20.46 7.75 -3.22
C LEU A 305 -19.76 8.56 -4.31
N ALA A 306 -19.50 7.97 -5.47
CA ALA A 306 -18.83 8.68 -6.56
C ALA A 306 -19.60 9.93 -7.00
N ASP A 307 -20.92 9.84 -7.11
CA ASP A 307 -21.80 10.95 -7.47
C ASP A 307 -21.80 12.03 -6.37
N ALA A 308 -21.86 11.63 -5.09
CA ALA A 308 -21.78 12.55 -3.95
C ALA A 308 -20.48 13.33 -3.94
N VAL A 309 -19.33 12.65 -4.04
CA VAL A 309 -17.99 13.27 -4.06
C VAL A 309 -17.90 14.30 -5.19
N LYS A 310 -18.32 13.93 -6.40
CA LYS A 310 -18.31 14.83 -7.56
C LYS A 310 -19.22 16.04 -7.36
N SER A 311 -20.42 15.85 -6.80
CA SER A 311 -21.41 16.92 -6.63
C SER A 311 -20.99 17.99 -5.63
N ILE A 312 -20.22 17.62 -4.59
CA ILE A 312 -19.76 18.57 -3.58
C ILE A 312 -18.36 19.14 -3.86
N THR A 313 -17.67 18.61 -4.89
CA THR A 313 -16.36 19.13 -5.29
C THR A 313 -16.48 20.59 -5.71
N THR A 314 -15.69 21.45 -5.07
CA THR A 314 -15.71 22.89 -5.31
C THR A 314 -14.29 23.46 -5.32
N PRO A 315 -14.00 24.50 -6.15
CA PRO A 315 -12.70 25.18 -6.11
C PRO A 315 -12.37 25.68 -4.71
N TYR A 316 -11.10 25.63 -4.32
CA TYR A 316 -10.68 26.01 -2.96
C TYR A 316 -11.08 27.43 -2.58
N PHE A 317 -10.97 28.38 -3.50
CA PHE A 317 -11.39 29.77 -3.22
C PHE A 317 -12.86 29.84 -2.76
N LYS A 318 -13.77 29.19 -3.49
CA LYS A 318 -15.20 29.16 -3.12
C LYS A 318 -15.41 28.43 -1.79
N PHE A 319 -14.73 27.32 -1.56
CA PHE A 319 -14.79 26.58 -0.30
C PHE A 319 -14.35 27.45 0.89
N SER A 320 -13.26 28.19 0.76
CA SER A 320 -12.75 29.08 1.83
C SER A 320 -13.72 30.20 2.19
N VAL A 321 -14.40 30.77 1.20
CA VAL A 321 -15.42 31.83 1.43
C VAL A 321 -16.64 31.25 2.17
N ILE A 322 -17.15 30.10 1.75
CA ILE A 322 -18.29 29.43 2.43
C ILE A 322 -17.97 29.20 3.91
N ARG A 323 -16.79 28.65 4.20
CA ARG A 323 -16.38 28.37 5.57
C ARG A 323 -16.15 29.60 6.44
N GLN A 324 -15.78 30.73 5.84
CA GLN A 324 -15.69 32.00 6.58
C GLN A 324 -17.09 32.57 6.93
N LEU A 325 -18.07 32.36 6.06
CA LEU A 325 -19.46 32.76 6.34
C LEU A 325 -20.07 31.90 7.44
N ASP A 326 -19.92 30.58 7.37
CA ASP A 326 -20.39 29.64 8.42
C ASP A 326 -19.82 30.01 9.80
N ALA A 327 -18.52 30.36 9.88
CA ALA A 327 -17.85 30.70 11.14
C ALA A 327 -18.21 32.14 11.66
N SER A 328 -18.89 32.95 10.87
CA SER A 328 -19.36 34.29 11.28
C SER A 328 -20.79 34.28 11.81
N GLU A 329 -21.51 33.16 11.68
CA GLU A 329 -22.87 32.98 12.16
C GLU A 329 -22.96 32.28 13.54
N ASP A 330 -21.84 31.72 14.03
CA ASP A 330 -21.67 31.15 15.38
C ASP A 330 -21.01 32.15 16.34
#